data_fcc4c77a61f96a555da10722a1a5df54
#
_entry.id   fcc4c77a61f96a555da10722a1a5df54
#
_cell.length_a   1.000
_cell.length_b   1.000
_cell.length_c   1.000
_cell.angle_alpha   90.00
_cell.angle_beta   90.00
_cell.angle_gamma   90.00
#
_symmetry.space_group_name_H-M   'P 1'
#
loop_
_entity.id
_entity.type
_entity.pdbx_description
1 polymer ?
#
loop_
_entity_poly.entity_id
_entity_poly.type
_entity_poly.pdbx_seq_one_letter_code
_entity_poly.pdbx_strand_id
1 'polypeptide(L)'
;MVALKTLIFSILVPGTVAFVIPWFLLQQLWGLVFMFPSVWLVGFLPLLLGVGLYLWCAGEFTFVGKGTPAPIDAPKFLVTQGPYQWVRNPMYLAVLSIVIGEAILFRSFPLVGYALLVAATVHGFVIFVEEPSLRHQFGVGYETYLRMVPRWLPRSPRHDVLP
;
A
#
# COMPACT_ATOMS: atom_id res chain seq x y z
N MET A 1 -22.82 -3.03 0.68
CA MET A 1 -22.24 -3.02 2.04
C MET A 1 -20.71 -3.10 2.05
N VAL A 2 -20.06 -3.95 1.21
CA VAL A 2 -18.59 -4.08 1.15
C VAL A 2 -17.92 -2.76 0.79
N ALA A 3 -18.35 -2.07 -0.28
CA ALA A 3 -17.77 -0.79 -0.71
C ALA A 3 -17.75 0.28 0.39
N LEU A 4 -18.84 0.37 1.21
CA LEU A 4 -18.88 1.31 2.33
C LEU A 4 -17.87 0.94 3.42
N LYS A 5 -17.73 -0.35 3.74
CA LYS A 5 -16.72 -0.82 4.70
C LYS A 5 -15.30 -0.56 4.20
N THR A 6 -15.04 -0.82 2.90
CA THR A 6 -13.75 -0.51 2.26
C THR A 6 -13.44 0.99 2.35
N LEU A 7 -14.43 1.85 2.07
CA LEU A 7 -14.27 3.30 2.18
C LEU A 7 -13.93 3.74 3.61
N ILE A 8 -14.70 3.26 4.60
CA ILE A 8 -14.46 3.57 6.02
C ILE A 8 -13.06 3.11 6.44
N PHE A 9 -12.67 1.88 6.10
CA PHE A 9 -11.34 1.38 6.38
C PHE A 9 -10.25 2.23 5.71
N SER A 10 -10.44 2.60 4.45
CA SER A 10 -9.48 3.43 3.68
C SER A 10 -9.27 4.81 4.30
N ILE A 11 -10.32 5.42 4.85
CA ILE A 11 -10.23 6.70 5.55
C ILE A 11 -9.54 6.53 6.91
N LEU A 12 -9.94 5.52 7.69
CA LEU A 12 -9.45 5.36 9.06
C LEU A 12 -8.00 4.89 9.12
N VAL A 13 -7.58 3.91 8.34
CA VAL A 13 -6.25 3.31 8.46
C VAL A 13 -5.28 3.90 7.44
N PRO A 14 -5.40 3.67 6.12
CA PRO A 14 -4.48 4.26 5.16
C PRO A 14 -4.54 5.79 5.14
N GLY A 15 -5.74 6.39 5.33
CA GLY A 15 -5.89 7.84 5.41
C GLY A 15 -5.17 8.45 6.59
N THR A 16 -5.20 7.80 7.76
CA THR A 16 -4.42 8.24 8.92
C THR A 16 -2.92 8.12 8.66
N VAL A 17 -2.47 6.99 8.12
CA VAL A 17 -1.05 6.77 7.82
C VAL A 17 -0.54 7.71 6.73
N ALA A 18 -1.32 7.94 5.67
CA ALA A 18 -0.88 8.72 4.51
C ALA A 18 -1.10 10.23 4.64
N PHE A 19 -2.01 10.70 5.51
CA PHE A 19 -2.33 12.13 5.58
C PHE A 19 -2.33 12.70 6.99
N VAL A 20 -2.97 12.04 7.97
CA VAL A 20 -3.11 12.62 9.31
C VAL A 20 -1.78 12.68 10.04
N ILE A 21 -1.03 11.57 10.07
CA ILE A 21 0.29 11.54 10.73
C ILE A 21 1.29 12.45 10.00
N PRO A 22 1.46 12.43 8.67
CA PRO A 22 2.28 13.39 7.94
C PRO A 22 1.94 14.84 8.25
N TRP A 23 0.65 15.20 8.31
CA TRP A 23 0.19 16.53 8.68
C TRP A 23 0.71 16.97 10.06
N PHE A 24 0.56 16.09 11.08
CA PHE A 24 1.08 16.39 12.43
C PHE A 24 2.60 16.52 12.45
N LEU A 25 3.33 15.64 11.76
CA LEU A 25 4.78 15.70 11.68
C LEU A 25 5.26 17.01 11.03
N LEU A 26 4.58 17.47 9.99
CA LEU A 26 4.89 18.74 9.35
C LEU A 26 4.68 19.93 10.28
N GLN A 27 3.62 19.94 11.09
CA GLN A 27 3.38 21.03 12.03
C GLN A 27 4.41 21.09 13.17
N GLN A 28 4.80 19.93 13.70
CA GLN A 28 5.72 19.88 14.84
C GLN A 28 7.19 20.06 14.45
N LEU A 29 7.57 19.69 13.23
CA LEU A 29 8.96 19.58 12.78
C LEU A 29 9.23 20.46 11.55
N TRP A 30 8.51 21.57 11.43
CA TRP A 30 8.54 22.48 10.27
C TRP A 30 9.93 23.02 9.92
N GLY A 31 10.88 23.06 10.85
CA GLY A 31 12.24 23.58 10.62
C GLY A 31 13.21 22.60 9.93
N LEU A 32 12.86 21.33 9.78
CA LEU A 32 13.74 20.29 9.23
C LEU A 32 13.46 20.05 7.74
N VAL A 33 13.77 21.05 6.92
CA VAL A 33 13.51 21.04 5.47
C VAL A 33 14.83 20.92 4.70
N PHE A 34 14.88 20.05 3.69
CA PHE A 34 16.05 19.98 2.79
C PHE A 34 15.98 21.04 1.69
N MET A 35 17.15 21.59 1.33
CA MET A 35 17.26 22.77 0.43
C MET A 35 17.44 22.35 -1.04
N PHE A 36 16.41 21.81 -1.68
CA PHE A 36 16.40 21.60 -3.14
C PHE A 36 15.18 22.30 -3.77
N PRO A 37 15.26 23.61 -4.07
CA PRO A 37 14.10 24.43 -4.42
C PRO A 37 13.45 24.07 -5.77
N SER A 38 14.15 23.42 -6.68
CA SER A 38 13.65 23.20 -8.05
C SER A 38 12.95 21.84 -8.26
N VAL A 39 12.99 20.91 -7.28
CA VAL A 39 12.59 19.49 -7.48
C VAL A 39 11.31 19.12 -6.73
N TRP A 40 10.76 20.03 -5.93
CA TRP A 40 9.60 19.70 -5.07
C TRP A 40 8.36 19.27 -5.86
N LEU A 41 8.12 19.84 -7.05
CA LEU A 41 6.98 19.46 -7.90
C LEU A 41 7.04 18.01 -8.38
N VAL A 42 8.23 17.39 -8.43
CA VAL A 42 8.39 15.96 -8.77
C VAL A 42 7.67 15.07 -7.75
N GLY A 43 7.46 15.55 -6.53
CA GLY A 43 6.70 14.83 -5.50
C GLY A 43 5.24 14.56 -5.86
N PHE A 44 4.64 15.36 -6.76
CA PHE A 44 3.29 15.06 -7.26
C PHE A 44 3.22 13.73 -8.01
N LEU A 45 4.29 13.33 -8.68
CA LEU A 45 4.31 12.09 -9.46
C LEU A 45 4.09 10.85 -8.55
N PRO A 46 4.92 10.56 -7.54
CA PRO A 46 4.69 9.42 -6.66
C PRO A 46 3.41 9.56 -5.85
N LEU A 47 2.99 10.79 -5.47
CA LEU A 47 1.73 11.01 -4.76
C LEU A 47 0.53 10.59 -5.61
N LEU A 48 0.41 11.10 -6.84
CA LEU A 48 -0.72 10.80 -7.72
C LEU A 48 -0.73 9.33 -8.17
N LEU A 49 0.44 8.76 -8.48
CA LEU A 49 0.58 7.33 -8.79
C LEU A 49 0.17 6.46 -7.60
N GLY A 50 0.56 6.86 -6.38
CA GLY A 50 0.16 6.17 -5.15
C GLY A 50 -1.35 6.20 -4.93
N VAL A 51 -1.98 7.37 -5.09
CA VAL A 51 -3.45 7.49 -4.97
C VAL A 51 -4.15 6.63 -6.02
N GLY A 52 -3.74 6.70 -7.29
CA GLY A 52 -4.32 5.89 -8.37
C GLY A 52 -4.17 4.39 -8.12
N LEU A 53 -2.97 3.94 -7.73
CA LEU A 53 -2.71 2.54 -7.39
C LEU A 53 -3.52 2.08 -6.19
N TYR A 54 -3.66 2.92 -5.16
CA TYR A 54 -4.47 2.61 -3.98
C TYR A 54 -5.95 2.39 -4.35
N LEU A 55 -6.52 3.31 -5.13
CA LEU A 55 -7.90 3.22 -5.58
C LEU A 55 -8.15 1.97 -6.45
N TRP A 56 -7.20 1.63 -7.31
CA TRP A 56 -7.28 0.39 -8.09
C TRP A 56 -7.28 -0.85 -7.16
N CYS A 57 -6.34 -0.93 -6.21
CA CYS A 57 -6.30 -2.03 -5.24
C CYS A 57 -7.59 -2.14 -4.41
N ALA A 58 -8.14 -1.02 -3.94
CA ALA A 58 -9.40 -0.98 -3.21
C ALA A 58 -10.58 -1.49 -4.04
N GLY A 59 -10.59 -1.18 -5.34
CA GLY A 59 -11.54 -1.73 -6.31
C GLY A 59 -11.43 -3.25 -6.42
N GLU A 60 -10.22 -3.80 -6.58
CA GLU A 60 -10.00 -5.25 -6.67
C GLU A 60 -10.50 -5.98 -5.40
N PHE A 61 -10.24 -5.47 -4.20
CA PHE A 61 -10.78 -6.05 -2.98
C PHE A 61 -12.31 -6.02 -2.93
N THR A 62 -12.91 -4.92 -3.35
CA THR A 62 -14.36 -4.72 -3.30
C THR A 62 -15.10 -5.61 -4.30
N PHE A 63 -14.63 -5.64 -5.55
CA PHE A 63 -15.36 -6.27 -6.66
C PHE A 63 -14.95 -7.72 -6.89
N VAL A 64 -13.67 -8.04 -6.77
CA VAL A 64 -13.13 -9.39 -6.98
C VAL A 64 -13.07 -10.17 -5.67
N GLY A 65 -12.43 -9.62 -4.64
CA GLY A 65 -12.27 -10.26 -3.33
C GLY A 65 -13.59 -10.39 -2.56
N LYS A 66 -14.61 -9.60 -2.88
CA LYS A 66 -15.90 -9.50 -2.17
C LYS A 66 -15.72 -9.31 -0.65
N GLY A 67 -14.67 -8.58 -0.30
CA GLY A 67 -14.29 -8.25 1.08
C GLY A 67 -13.58 -6.90 1.14
N THR A 68 -13.02 -6.57 2.29
CA THR A 68 -12.25 -5.36 2.49
C THR A 68 -10.76 -5.68 2.66
N PRO A 69 -9.86 -4.72 2.46
CA PRO A 69 -8.46 -4.88 2.84
C PRO A 69 -8.26 -5.03 4.36
N ALA A 70 -9.32 -4.80 5.15
CA ALA A 70 -9.28 -4.91 6.60
C ALA A 70 -9.25 -6.38 7.06
N PRO A 71 -8.42 -6.73 8.06
CA PRO A 71 -8.39 -8.09 8.62
C PRO A 71 -9.73 -8.54 9.23
N ILE A 72 -10.60 -7.59 9.60
CA ILE A 72 -11.91 -7.85 10.25
C ILE A 72 -12.95 -8.37 9.25
N ASP A 73 -12.83 -8.00 7.96
CA ASP A 73 -13.74 -8.42 6.88
C ASP A 73 -12.89 -8.87 5.68
N ALA A 74 -12.04 -9.86 5.94
CA ALA A 74 -11.07 -10.38 4.98
C ALA A 74 -11.75 -10.84 3.68
N PRO A 75 -11.05 -10.75 2.53
CA PRO A 75 -11.60 -11.14 1.25
C PRO A 75 -11.98 -12.62 1.24
N LYS A 76 -13.12 -12.95 0.64
CA LYS A 76 -13.60 -14.33 0.50
C LYS A 76 -12.82 -15.10 -0.56
N PHE A 77 -12.28 -14.40 -1.54
CA PHE A 77 -11.48 -14.94 -2.62
C PHE A 77 -10.10 -14.29 -2.63
N LEU A 78 -9.08 -15.07 -2.92
CA LEU A 78 -7.73 -14.55 -3.08
C LEU A 78 -7.67 -13.59 -4.28
N VAL A 79 -7.30 -12.34 -4.01
CA VAL A 79 -7.15 -11.31 -5.07
C VAL A 79 -5.78 -11.48 -5.70
N THR A 80 -5.76 -11.94 -6.95
CA THR A 80 -4.54 -12.16 -7.75
C THR A 80 -4.54 -11.38 -9.05
N GLN A 81 -5.56 -10.52 -9.29
CA GLN A 81 -5.76 -9.76 -10.52
C GLN A 81 -5.26 -8.32 -10.40
N GLY A 82 -5.29 -7.58 -11.51
CA GLY A 82 -4.87 -6.19 -11.53
C GLY A 82 -3.44 -5.98 -11.03
N PRO A 83 -3.18 -5.03 -10.12
CA PRO A 83 -1.85 -4.78 -9.57
C PRO A 83 -1.24 -5.99 -8.85
N TYR A 84 -2.07 -6.90 -8.34
CA TYR A 84 -1.67 -8.10 -7.61
C TYR A 84 -1.02 -9.18 -8.51
N GLN A 85 -1.09 -9.04 -9.83
CA GLN A 85 -0.33 -9.88 -10.75
C GLN A 85 1.16 -9.50 -10.82
N TRP A 86 1.49 -8.26 -10.48
CA TRP A 86 2.84 -7.72 -10.61
C TRP A 86 3.62 -7.80 -9.30
N VAL A 87 2.92 -7.57 -8.19
CA VAL A 87 3.49 -7.55 -6.85
C VAL A 87 2.42 -7.94 -5.84
N ARG A 88 2.82 -8.66 -4.76
CA ARG A 88 1.85 -9.16 -3.78
C ARG A 88 1.25 -8.07 -2.89
N ASN A 89 1.98 -6.99 -2.66
CA ASN A 89 1.60 -5.94 -1.72
C ASN A 89 1.47 -4.54 -2.38
N PRO A 90 0.69 -4.40 -3.47
CA PRO A 90 0.62 -3.13 -4.21
C PRO A 90 -0.04 -2.02 -3.39
N MET A 91 -0.98 -2.35 -2.50
CA MET A 91 -1.68 -1.36 -1.67
C MET A 91 -0.72 -0.69 -0.67
N TYR A 92 0.21 -1.45 -0.06
CA TYR A 92 1.23 -0.88 0.81
C TYR A 92 2.25 -0.02 0.03
N LEU A 93 2.63 -0.45 -1.17
CA LEU A 93 3.46 0.36 -2.06
C LEU A 93 2.77 1.67 -2.45
N ALA A 94 1.46 1.64 -2.64
CA ALA A 94 0.66 2.83 -2.92
C ALA A 94 0.71 3.83 -1.75
N VAL A 95 0.49 3.38 -0.52
CA VAL A 95 0.57 4.23 0.68
C VAL A 95 1.97 4.80 0.86
N LEU A 96 3.01 3.97 0.72
CA LEU A 96 4.40 4.42 0.78
C LEU A 96 4.73 5.45 -0.31
N SER A 97 4.22 5.26 -1.52
CA SER A 97 4.40 6.20 -2.63
C SER A 97 3.76 7.57 -2.33
N ILE A 98 2.58 7.60 -1.68
CA ILE A 98 1.94 8.84 -1.23
C ILE A 98 2.84 9.55 -0.21
N VAL A 99 3.27 8.86 0.84
CA VAL A 99 4.12 9.45 1.90
C VAL A 99 5.46 9.95 1.35
N ILE A 100 6.08 9.20 0.41
CA ILE A 100 7.30 9.64 -0.28
C ILE A 100 7.02 10.90 -1.12
N GLY A 101 5.88 10.94 -1.83
CA GLY A 101 5.43 12.11 -2.57
C GLY A 101 5.32 13.34 -1.68
N GLU A 102 4.70 13.20 -0.52
CA GLU A 102 4.59 14.27 0.48
C GLU A 102 5.97 14.67 1.02
N ALA A 103 6.84 13.71 1.33
CA ALA A 103 8.20 14.00 1.80
C ALA A 103 8.98 14.86 0.80
N ILE A 104 8.82 14.61 -0.50
CA ILE A 104 9.44 15.41 -1.58
C ILE A 104 8.76 16.77 -1.70
N LEU A 105 7.42 16.82 -1.75
CA LEU A 105 6.63 18.05 -1.89
C LEU A 105 6.93 19.05 -0.76
N PHE A 106 6.94 18.57 0.47
CA PHE A 106 7.19 19.39 1.66
C PHE A 106 8.69 19.46 2.00
N ARG A 107 9.55 18.78 1.25
CA ARG A 107 11.01 18.75 1.47
C ARG A 107 11.37 18.39 2.91
N SER A 108 10.67 17.43 3.49
CA SER A 108 10.68 17.11 4.91
C SER A 108 11.49 15.85 5.23
N PHE A 109 12.64 15.99 5.91
CA PHE A 109 13.38 14.85 6.44
C PHE A 109 12.58 14.00 7.44
N PRO A 110 11.75 14.58 8.33
CA PRO A 110 10.89 13.80 9.20
C PRO A 110 9.94 12.87 8.44
N LEU A 111 9.39 13.30 7.29
CA LEU A 111 8.55 12.44 6.46
C LEU A 111 9.33 11.32 5.77
N VAL A 112 10.59 11.54 5.42
CA VAL A 112 11.47 10.46 4.92
C VAL A 112 11.68 9.42 6.01
N GLY A 113 12.02 9.85 7.24
CA GLY A 113 12.15 8.94 8.38
C GLY A 113 10.86 8.18 8.69
N TYR A 114 9.72 8.87 8.60
CA TYR A 114 8.41 8.27 8.76
C TYR A 114 8.10 7.22 7.66
N ALA A 115 8.40 7.51 6.39
CA ALA A 115 8.24 6.56 5.30
C ALA A 115 9.05 5.28 5.53
N LEU A 116 10.29 5.40 6.01
CA LEU A 116 11.14 4.25 6.36
C LEU A 116 10.55 3.46 7.53
N LEU A 117 10.03 4.13 8.56
CA LEU A 117 9.34 3.49 9.68
C LEU A 117 8.10 2.72 9.22
N VAL A 118 7.26 3.33 8.40
CA VAL A 118 6.07 2.68 7.82
C VAL A 118 6.49 1.47 6.98
N ALA A 119 7.52 1.61 6.13
CA ALA A 119 8.02 0.50 5.32
C ALA A 119 8.50 -0.69 6.17
N ALA A 120 9.26 -0.43 7.23
CA ALA A 120 9.75 -1.47 8.15
C ALA A 120 8.60 -2.14 8.90
N THR A 121 7.64 -1.35 9.41
CA THR A 121 6.47 -1.85 10.14
C THR A 121 5.60 -2.74 9.24
N VAL A 122 5.29 -2.27 8.03
CA VAL A 122 4.50 -3.02 7.06
C VAL A 122 5.23 -4.29 6.61
N HIS A 123 6.55 -4.22 6.41
CA HIS A 123 7.35 -5.41 6.07
C HIS A 123 7.25 -6.49 7.15
N GLY A 124 7.41 -6.10 8.42
CA GLY A 124 7.24 -7.02 9.55
C GLY A 124 5.81 -7.56 9.63
N PHE A 125 4.80 -6.71 9.51
CA PHE A 125 3.40 -7.11 9.54
C PHE A 125 3.07 -8.14 8.44
N VAL A 126 3.52 -7.90 7.21
CA VAL A 126 3.31 -8.82 6.08
C VAL A 126 3.93 -10.19 6.36
N ILE A 127 5.18 -10.23 6.85
CA ILE A 127 5.89 -11.51 7.07
C ILE A 127 5.32 -12.28 8.25
N PHE A 128 5.05 -11.61 9.36
CA PHE A 128 4.73 -12.28 10.62
C PHE A 128 3.22 -12.45 10.86
N VAL A 129 2.37 -11.68 10.18
CA VAL A 129 0.92 -11.69 10.42
C VAL A 129 0.14 -12.02 9.15
N GLU A 130 0.33 -11.24 8.07
CA GLU A 130 -0.52 -11.32 6.89
C GLU A 130 -0.26 -12.60 6.06
N GLU A 131 1.00 -12.88 5.68
CA GLU A 131 1.33 -14.07 4.91
C GLU A 131 0.96 -15.38 5.65
N PRO A 132 1.22 -15.57 6.95
CA PRO A 132 0.74 -16.72 7.69
C PRO A 132 -0.78 -16.86 7.70
N SER A 133 -1.51 -15.75 7.88
CA SER A 133 -2.98 -15.73 7.84
C SER A 133 -3.53 -16.16 6.48
N LEU A 134 -2.96 -15.62 5.39
CA LEU A 134 -3.36 -15.95 4.02
C LEU A 134 -3.03 -17.40 3.66
N ARG A 135 -1.91 -17.94 4.15
CA ARG A 135 -1.60 -19.39 4.01
C ARG A 135 -2.64 -20.25 4.70
N HIS A 136 -3.06 -19.88 5.90
CA HIS A 136 -4.08 -20.62 6.62
C HIS A 136 -5.44 -20.55 5.91
N GLN A 137 -5.80 -19.38 5.36
CA GLN A 137 -7.09 -19.14 4.74
C GLN A 137 -7.21 -19.77 3.34
N PHE A 138 -6.17 -19.66 2.49
CA PHE A 138 -6.23 -20.02 1.07
C PHE A 138 -5.35 -21.23 0.69
N GLY A 139 -4.54 -21.76 1.60
CA GLY A 139 -3.76 -23.00 1.44
C GLY A 139 -2.91 -23.03 0.18
N VAL A 140 -3.07 -24.09 -0.59
CA VAL A 140 -2.29 -24.37 -1.82
C VAL A 140 -2.41 -23.24 -2.86
N GLY A 141 -3.57 -22.59 -2.96
CA GLY A 141 -3.77 -21.47 -3.89
C GLY A 141 -2.84 -20.29 -3.57
N TYR A 142 -2.69 -19.97 -2.29
CA TYR A 142 -1.76 -18.92 -1.87
C TYR A 142 -0.29 -19.32 -2.05
N GLU A 143 0.08 -20.57 -1.77
CA GLU A 143 1.45 -21.07 -2.00
C GLU A 143 1.85 -20.98 -3.48
N THR A 144 0.93 -21.30 -4.39
CA THR A 144 1.14 -21.14 -5.83
C THR A 144 1.37 -19.65 -6.17
N TYR A 145 0.54 -18.78 -5.65
CA TYR A 145 0.68 -17.33 -5.84
C TYR A 145 2.02 -16.78 -5.32
N LEU A 146 2.50 -17.25 -4.14
CA LEU A 146 3.79 -16.86 -3.57
C LEU A 146 4.99 -17.17 -4.48
N ARG A 147 4.92 -18.28 -5.23
CA ARG A 147 5.99 -18.70 -6.15
C ARG A 147 6.03 -17.85 -7.42
N MET A 148 4.91 -17.31 -7.84
CA MET A 148 4.77 -16.58 -9.09
C MET A 148 4.98 -15.07 -8.96
N VAL A 149 4.48 -14.48 -7.87
CA VAL A 149 4.43 -13.03 -7.69
C VAL A 149 5.37 -12.60 -6.56
N PRO A 150 6.29 -11.66 -6.80
CA PRO A 150 7.22 -11.18 -5.78
C PRO A 150 6.52 -10.31 -4.72
N ARG A 151 7.14 -10.19 -3.52
CA ARG A 151 6.56 -9.45 -2.39
C ARG A 151 6.52 -7.95 -2.59
N TRP A 152 7.62 -7.34 -3.07
CA TRP A 152 7.80 -5.87 -3.11
C TRP A 152 8.19 -5.31 -4.47
N LEU A 153 9.02 -6.01 -5.25
CA LEU A 153 9.52 -5.53 -6.53
C LEU A 153 8.63 -6.01 -7.67
N PRO A 154 7.93 -5.10 -8.38
CA PRO A 154 7.04 -5.51 -9.46
C PRO A 154 7.77 -6.33 -10.53
N ARG A 155 7.13 -7.41 -10.98
CA ARG A 155 7.62 -8.25 -12.07
C ARG A 155 6.51 -8.46 -13.08
N SER A 156 6.87 -8.54 -14.36
CA SER A 156 5.90 -8.84 -15.43
C SER A 156 5.15 -10.15 -15.14
N PRO A 157 3.82 -10.15 -15.28
CA PRO A 157 3.02 -11.36 -15.07
C PRO A 157 3.45 -12.48 -16.02
N ARG A 158 3.52 -13.71 -15.52
CA ARG A 158 3.68 -14.90 -16.35
C ARG A 158 2.31 -15.36 -16.78
N HIS A 159 1.96 -15.17 -18.05
CA HIS A 159 0.64 -15.47 -18.59
C HIS A 159 0.28 -16.98 -18.61
N ASP A 160 1.27 -17.85 -18.44
CA ASP A 160 1.10 -19.29 -18.68
C ASP A 160 0.60 -20.09 -17.47
N VAL A 161 0.34 -19.48 -16.31
CA VAL A 161 0.16 -20.23 -15.06
C VAL A 161 -0.95 -19.71 -14.14
N LEU A 162 -1.64 -18.60 -14.44
CA LEU A 162 -2.77 -18.12 -13.64
C LEU A 162 -4.09 -18.66 -14.25
N PRO A 163 -4.91 -19.39 -13.44
CA PRO A 163 -6.23 -19.83 -13.87
C PRO A 163 -7.20 -18.70 -14.08
#